data_b49d3f6e381a3dd3401135396d8fbde0
#
_entry.id   b49d3f6e381a3dd3401135396d8fbde0
#
_cell.length_a   1.000
_cell.length_b   1.000
_cell.length_c   1.000
_cell.angle_alpha   90.00
_cell.angle_beta   90.00
_cell.angle_gamma   90.00
#
_symmetry.space_group_name_H-M   'P 1'
#
loop_
_entity.id
_entity.type
_entity.pdbx_description
1 polymer ?
#
loop_
_entity_poly.entity_id
_entity_poly.type
_entity_poly.pdbx_seq_one_letter_code
_entity_poly.pdbx_strand_id
1 'polypeptide(L)'
;KPSVLRHSLNALRNEKTSLTKYRRQELMALRKAPADLAIERNTWFHVGMNASQQYIYGLRRMLEPIKEHVDNNFTPITQRLIDEYQPIRLKITDFLTQAENFIATGRFENYRELLDKAEQFETELSEYRKKHIDRIQMAQDNETFQLSLVYLNLLQESQLLISSMRHQLRAAKKFKE
;
A
#
# COMPACT_ATOMS: atom_id res chain seq x y z
N LYS A 1 -15.58 -0.05 -13.36
CA LYS A 1 -17.04 0.03 -13.13
C LYS A 1 -17.28 0.65 -11.75
N PRO A 2 -18.20 1.63 -11.60
CA PRO A 2 -18.47 2.31 -10.30
C PRO A 2 -18.83 1.32 -9.18
N SER A 3 -19.53 0.25 -9.51
CA SER A 3 -19.90 -0.80 -8.55
C SER A 3 -18.70 -1.52 -7.93
N VAL A 4 -17.65 -1.79 -8.71
CA VAL A 4 -16.42 -2.44 -8.23
C VAL A 4 -15.69 -1.52 -7.26
N LEU A 5 -15.51 -0.24 -7.59
CA LEU A 5 -14.86 0.73 -6.72
C LEU A 5 -15.61 0.91 -5.38
N ARG A 6 -16.94 0.96 -5.43
CA ARG A 6 -17.77 1.03 -4.22
C ARG A 6 -17.62 -0.22 -3.36
N HIS A 7 -17.63 -1.40 -3.98
CA HIS A 7 -17.41 -2.66 -3.26
C HIS A 7 -16.04 -2.70 -2.58
N SER A 8 -14.98 -2.32 -3.30
CA SER A 8 -13.61 -2.29 -2.76
C SER A 8 -13.48 -1.30 -1.59
N LEU A 9 -14.08 -0.10 -1.68
CA LEU A 9 -14.07 0.87 -0.58
C LEU A 9 -14.83 0.38 0.65
N ASN A 10 -15.94 -0.35 0.47
CA ASN A 10 -16.68 -0.95 1.58
C ASN A 10 -15.86 -2.09 2.23
N ALA A 11 -15.18 -2.92 1.44
CA ALA A 11 -14.26 -3.94 1.95
C ALA A 11 -13.16 -3.31 2.82
N LEU A 12 -12.53 -2.23 2.38
CA LEU A 12 -11.52 -1.50 3.17
C LEU A 12 -12.07 -0.93 4.49
N ARG A 13 -13.32 -0.49 4.52
CA ARG A 13 -13.97 -0.06 5.78
C ARG A 13 -14.13 -1.22 6.75
N ASN A 14 -14.53 -2.39 6.27
CA ASN A 14 -14.66 -3.59 7.08
C ASN A 14 -13.31 -4.04 7.63
N GLU A 15 -12.26 -4.03 6.80
CA GLU A 15 -10.90 -4.35 7.22
C GLU A 15 -10.39 -3.39 8.32
N LYS A 16 -10.65 -2.09 8.19
CA LYS A 16 -10.31 -1.12 9.24
C LYS A 16 -10.98 -1.46 10.58
N THR A 17 -12.25 -1.87 10.54
CA THR A 17 -13.00 -2.26 11.73
C THR A 17 -12.42 -3.54 12.35
N SER A 18 -12.10 -4.54 11.51
CA SER A 18 -11.45 -5.79 11.93
C SER A 18 -10.08 -5.53 12.57
N LEU A 19 -9.26 -4.66 11.96
CA LEU A 19 -7.95 -4.28 12.48
C LEU A 19 -8.05 -3.68 13.88
N THR A 20 -9.04 -2.80 14.12
CA THR A 20 -9.28 -2.20 15.44
C THR A 20 -9.65 -3.26 16.48
N LYS A 21 -10.45 -4.25 16.10
CA LYS A 21 -10.81 -5.38 16.97
C LYS A 21 -9.60 -6.25 17.33
N TYR A 22 -8.80 -6.64 16.34
CA TYR A 22 -7.57 -7.42 16.54
C TYR A 22 -6.58 -6.69 17.43
N ARG A 23 -6.36 -5.39 17.20
CA ARG A 23 -5.49 -4.57 18.05
C ARG A 23 -5.88 -4.66 19.52
N ARG A 24 -7.17 -4.59 19.83
CA ARG A 24 -7.66 -4.69 21.21
C ARG A 24 -7.41 -6.07 21.81
N GLN A 25 -7.65 -7.12 21.04
CA GLN A 25 -7.44 -8.51 21.49
C GLN A 25 -5.97 -8.79 21.80
N GLU A 26 -5.06 -8.39 20.92
CA GLU A 26 -3.62 -8.60 21.10
C GLU A 26 -3.05 -7.79 22.26
N LEU A 27 -3.48 -6.55 22.45
CA LEU A 27 -3.08 -5.76 23.63
C LEU A 27 -3.50 -6.42 24.95
N MET A 28 -4.65 -7.08 24.97
CA MET A 28 -5.10 -7.85 26.16
C MET A 28 -4.26 -9.11 26.38
N ALA A 29 -3.83 -9.78 25.31
CA ALA A 29 -2.94 -10.94 25.40
C ALA A 29 -1.52 -10.56 25.87
N LEU A 30 -0.96 -9.47 25.35
CA LEU A 30 0.37 -8.97 25.73
C LEU A 30 0.48 -8.58 27.21
N ARG A 31 -0.63 -8.15 27.83
CA ARG A 31 -0.66 -7.86 29.28
C ARG A 31 -0.40 -9.07 30.17
N LYS A 32 -0.54 -10.29 29.64
CA LYS A 32 -0.30 -11.55 30.35
C LYS A 32 1.11 -12.11 30.14
N ALA A 33 1.90 -11.48 29.27
CA ALA A 33 3.27 -11.91 28.98
C ALA A 33 4.25 -11.40 30.04
N PRO A 34 5.42 -12.07 30.24
CA PRO A 34 6.51 -11.55 31.08
C PRO A 34 6.94 -10.14 30.63
N ALA A 35 7.31 -9.28 31.60
CA ALA A 35 7.47 -7.85 31.35
C ALA A 35 8.54 -7.51 30.31
N ASP A 36 9.67 -8.19 30.31
CA ASP A 36 10.77 -8.03 29.35
C ASP A 36 10.33 -8.37 27.92
N LEU A 37 9.71 -9.54 27.75
CA LEU A 37 9.16 -9.99 26.48
C LEU A 37 8.00 -9.09 26.01
N ALA A 38 7.17 -8.63 26.97
CA ALA A 38 6.02 -7.77 26.65
C ALA A 38 6.44 -6.42 26.08
N ILE A 39 7.53 -5.81 26.56
CA ILE A 39 8.02 -4.51 26.09
C ILE A 39 8.46 -4.61 24.62
N GLU A 40 9.29 -5.59 24.28
CA GLU A 40 9.80 -5.75 22.92
C GLU A 40 8.67 -6.10 21.92
N ARG A 41 7.87 -7.10 22.24
CA ARG A 41 6.73 -7.51 21.42
C ARG A 41 5.69 -6.41 21.25
N ASN A 42 5.43 -5.63 22.30
CA ASN A 42 4.51 -4.51 22.22
C ASN A 42 5.02 -3.44 21.24
N THR A 43 6.31 -3.14 21.22
CA THR A 43 6.92 -2.21 20.26
C THR A 43 6.69 -2.68 18.83
N TRP A 44 7.04 -3.92 18.51
CA TRP A 44 6.89 -4.45 17.15
C TRP A 44 5.43 -4.66 16.76
N PHE A 45 4.58 -4.99 17.72
CA PHE A 45 3.13 -5.01 17.52
C PHE A 45 2.60 -3.65 17.09
N HIS A 46 2.97 -2.58 17.78
CA HIS A 46 2.56 -1.22 17.42
C HIS A 46 3.08 -0.79 16.04
N VAL A 47 4.33 -1.10 15.73
CA VAL A 47 4.90 -0.82 14.39
C VAL A 47 4.11 -1.55 13.30
N GLY A 48 3.81 -2.83 13.49
CA GLY A 48 3.03 -3.63 12.56
C GLY A 48 1.59 -3.12 12.39
N MET A 49 0.93 -2.78 13.49
CA MET A 49 -0.44 -2.23 13.46
C MET A 49 -0.50 -0.87 12.77
N ASN A 50 0.47 0.01 13.01
CA ASN A 50 0.56 1.28 12.31
C ASN A 50 0.80 1.09 10.81
N ALA A 51 1.69 0.17 10.43
CA ALA A 51 1.93 -0.17 9.02
C ALA A 51 0.68 -0.74 8.34
N SER A 52 -0.06 -1.63 9.00
CA SER A 52 -1.33 -2.16 8.50
C SER A 52 -2.39 -1.06 8.32
N GLN A 53 -2.46 -0.12 9.25
CA GLN A 53 -3.36 1.02 9.15
C GLN A 53 -2.99 1.94 7.98
N GLN A 54 -1.71 2.23 7.81
CA GLN A 54 -1.21 3.03 6.67
C GLN A 54 -1.45 2.33 5.34
N TYR A 55 -1.33 1.01 5.29
CA TYR A 55 -1.66 0.20 4.13
C TYR A 55 -3.13 0.34 3.72
N ILE A 56 -4.06 0.19 4.66
CA ILE A 56 -5.50 0.35 4.42
C ILE A 56 -5.82 1.79 3.96
N TYR A 57 -5.23 2.79 4.60
CA TYR A 57 -5.39 4.20 4.19
C TYR A 57 -4.80 4.48 2.81
N GLY A 58 -3.64 3.88 2.47
CA GLY A 58 -3.03 3.98 1.16
C GLY A 58 -3.95 3.47 0.05
N LEU A 59 -4.49 2.26 0.22
CA LEU A 59 -5.46 1.70 -0.73
C LEU A 59 -6.70 2.60 -0.89
N ARG A 60 -7.19 3.17 0.20
CA ARG A 60 -8.32 4.10 0.15
C ARG A 60 -7.97 5.37 -0.63
N ARG A 61 -6.82 5.99 -0.36
CA ARG A 61 -6.33 7.17 -1.09
C ARG A 61 -6.07 6.91 -2.57
N MET A 62 -5.73 5.67 -2.96
CA MET A 62 -5.66 5.28 -4.37
C MET A 62 -7.04 5.23 -5.02
N LEU A 63 -8.02 4.67 -4.34
CA LEU A 63 -9.34 4.38 -4.93
C LEU A 63 -10.29 5.58 -4.91
N GLU A 64 -10.23 6.45 -3.90
CA GLU A 64 -11.15 7.59 -3.76
C GLU A 64 -11.04 8.58 -4.92
N PRO A 65 -9.85 9.04 -5.34
CA PRO A 65 -9.73 9.95 -6.49
C PRO A 65 -10.18 9.31 -7.81
N ILE A 66 -9.91 8.01 -7.99
CA ILE A 66 -10.37 7.26 -9.17
C ILE A 66 -11.90 7.18 -9.17
N LYS A 67 -12.49 6.88 -8.01
CA LYS A 67 -13.95 6.83 -7.87
C LYS A 67 -14.59 8.18 -8.15
N GLU A 68 -14.06 9.25 -7.59
CA GLU A 68 -14.53 10.61 -7.80
C GLU A 68 -14.45 11.00 -9.29
N HIS A 69 -13.34 10.67 -9.94
CA HIS A 69 -13.16 10.91 -11.38
C HIS A 69 -14.21 10.16 -12.21
N VAL A 70 -14.51 8.91 -11.87
CA VAL A 70 -15.52 8.10 -12.59
C VAL A 70 -16.95 8.57 -12.29
N ASP A 71 -17.26 8.93 -11.05
CA ASP A 71 -18.61 9.35 -10.64
C ASP A 71 -18.98 10.74 -11.25
N ASN A 72 -18.00 11.59 -11.46
CA ASN A 72 -18.20 12.92 -12.07
C ASN A 72 -18.20 12.88 -13.62
N ASN A 73 -18.17 11.69 -14.22
CA ASN A 73 -18.16 11.49 -15.67
C ASN A 73 -17.05 12.26 -16.41
N PHE A 74 -15.87 12.37 -15.79
CA PHE A 74 -14.70 12.94 -16.43
C PHE A 74 -14.18 12.04 -17.56
N THR A 75 -13.30 12.60 -18.37
CA THR A 75 -12.65 11.89 -19.47
C THR A 75 -12.10 10.54 -19.00
N PRO A 76 -12.38 9.43 -19.69
CA PRO A 76 -11.85 8.10 -19.31
C PRO A 76 -10.33 8.10 -19.21
N ILE A 77 -9.79 7.27 -18.33
CA ILE A 77 -8.35 7.04 -18.25
C ILE A 77 -7.88 6.53 -19.61
N THR A 78 -6.86 7.17 -20.16
CA THR A 78 -6.36 6.83 -21.49
C THR A 78 -5.64 5.50 -21.50
N GLN A 79 -5.63 4.85 -22.66
CA GLN A 79 -4.92 3.57 -22.83
C GLN A 79 -3.43 3.72 -22.52
N ARG A 80 -2.82 4.86 -22.88
CA ARG A 80 -1.43 5.17 -22.55
C ARG A 80 -1.14 5.07 -21.04
N LEU A 81 -1.94 5.71 -20.20
CA LEU A 81 -1.75 5.67 -18.73
C LEU A 81 -2.00 4.28 -18.16
N ILE A 82 -2.95 3.53 -18.73
CA ILE A 82 -3.21 2.14 -18.37
C ILE A 82 -1.99 1.29 -18.67
N ASP A 83 -1.42 1.41 -19.86
CA ASP A 83 -0.26 0.64 -20.31
C ASP A 83 1.00 0.98 -19.50
N GLU A 84 1.20 2.27 -19.18
CA GLU A 84 2.31 2.72 -18.32
C GLU A 84 2.18 2.17 -16.88
N TYR A 85 0.97 2.08 -16.35
CA TYR A 85 0.75 1.60 -14.98
C TYR A 85 0.72 0.07 -14.85
N GLN A 86 0.44 -0.65 -15.93
CA GLN A 86 0.31 -2.11 -15.91
C GLN A 86 1.54 -2.84 -15.34
N PRO A 87 2.81 -2.55 -15.76
CA PRO A 87 3.97 -3.20 -15.15
C PRO A 87 4.14 -2.84 -13.68
N ILE A 88 3.80 -1.61 -13.28
CA ILE A 88 3.82 -1.17 -11.88
C ILE A 88 2.84 -2.02 -11.06
N ARG A 89 1.62 -2.18 -11.54
CA ARG A 89 0.58 -3.00 -10.90
C ARG A 89 1.04 -4.45 -10.70
N LEU A 90 1.67 -5.03 -11.71
CA LEU A 90 2.18 -6.41 -11.62
C LEU A 90 3.28 -6.54 -10.56
N LYS A 91 4.24 -5.62 -10.50
CA LYS A 91 5.29 -5.61 -9.48
C LYS A 91 4.72 -5.44 -8.08
N ILE A 92 3.73 -4.55 -7.90
CA ILE A 92 3.04 -4.38 -6.61
C ILE A 92 2.37 -5.69 -6.20
N THR A 93 1.60 -6.30 -7.10
CA THR A 93 0.87 -7.54 -6.80
C THR A 93 1.83 -8.67 -6.42
N ASP A 94 2.93 -8.84 -7.15
CA ASP A 94 3.95 -9.84 -6.85
C ASP A 94 4.58 -9.60 -5.48
N PHE A 95 5.01 -8.37 -5.20
CA PHE A 95 5.58 -8.02 -3.89
C PHE A 95 4.59 -8.30 -2.74
N LEU A 96 3.33 -7.89 -2.89
CA LEU A 96 2.31 -8.08 -1.85
C LEU A 96 2.03 -9.58 -1.62
N THR A 97 1.97 -10.38 -2.68
CA THR A 97 1.77 -11.83 -2.58
C THR A 97 2.92 -12.52 -1.84
N GLN A 98 4.16 -12.14 -2.14
CA GLN A 98 5.33 -12.67 -1.45
C GLN A 98 5.35 -12.24 0.03
N ALA A 99 5.08 -10.97 0.31
CA ALA A 99 5.02 -10.44 1.68
C ALA A 99 3.93 -11.13 2.52
N GLU A 100 2.74 -11.33 1.94
CA GLU A 100 1.63 -12.07 2.56
C GLU A 100 2.05 -13.50 2.91
N ASN A 101 2.73 -14.19 1.99
CA ASN A 101 3.20 -15.56 2.22
C ASN A 101 4.21 -15.62 3.39
N PHE A 102 5.17 -14.70 3.49
CA PHE A 102 6.09 -14.62 4.63
C PHE A 102 5.34 -14.44 5.96
N ILE A 103 4.37 -13.53 5.99
CA ILE A 103 3.59 -13.23 7.20
C ILE A 103 2.72 -14.43 7.58
N ALA A 104 2.00 -15.01 6.61
CA ALA A 104 1.06 -16.11 6.84
C ALA A 104 1.76 -17.40 7.30
N THR A 105 2.90 -17.74 6.70
CA THR A 105 3.66 -18.94 7.05
C THR A 105 4.58 -18.73 8.25
N GLY A 106 4.92 -17.48 8.55
CA GLY A 106 5.92 -17.11 9.54
C GLY A 106 7.33 -17.60 9.19
N ARG A 107 7.59 -17.92 7.93
CA ARG A 107 8.90 -18.32 7.42
C ARG A 107 9.50 -17.12 6.70
N PHE A 108 10.62 -16.60 7.21
CA PHE A 108 11.26 -15.37 6.74
C PHE A 108 12.61 -15.64 6.05
N GLU A 109 12.78 -16.84 5.48
CA GLU A 109 13.96 -17.14 4.67
C GLU A 109 13.97 -16.21 3.45
N ASN A 110 15.12 -15.60 3.17
CA ASN A 110 15.33 -14.67 2.05
C ASN A 110 14.45 -13.40 2.06
N TYR A 111 13.80 -13.08 3.17
CA TYR A 111 12.96 -11.87 3.25
C TYR A 111 13.74 -10.57 2.93
N ARG A 112 15.06 -10.56 3.18
CA ARG A 112 15.93 -9.40 2.86
C ARG A 112 15.94 -9.11 1.37
N GLU A 113 16.04 -10.16 0.54
CA GLU A 113 15.98 -10.00 -0.92
C GLU A 113 14.67 -9.34 -1.38
N LEU A 114 13.54 -9.71 -0.75
CA LEU A 114 12.26 -9.07 -1.02
C LEU A 114 12.25 -7.59 -0.59
N LEU A 115 12.85 -7.26 0.55
CA LEU A 115 12.98 -5.86 1.00
C LEU A 115 13.84 -5.03 0.06
N ASP A 116 14.96 -5.59 -0.44
CA ASP A 116 15.87 -4.92 -1.36
C ASP A 116 15.18 -4.66 -2.72
N LYS A 117 14.45 -5.65 -3.24
CA LYS A 117 13.62 -5.48 -4.44
C LYS A 117 12.55 -4.39 -4.26
N ALA A 118 11.92 -4.35 -3.10
CA ALA A 118 10.93 -3.32 -2.80
C ALA A 118 11.55 -1.93 -2.75
N GLU A 119 12.75 -1.77 -2.18
CA GLU A 119 13.47 -0.49 -2.14
C GLU A 119 13.86 0.00 -3.53
N GLN A 120 14.35 -0.90 -4.37
CA GLN A 120 14.61 -0.59 -5.78
C GLN A 120 13.34 -0.15 -6.50
N PHE A 121 12.23 -0.83 -6.25
CA PHE A 121 10.95 -0.49 -6.86
C PHE A 121 10.39 0.85 -6.34
N GLU A 122 10.56 1.20 -5.07
CA GLU A 122 10.23 2.53 -4.55
C GLU A 122 11.01 3.63 -5.29
N THR A 123 12.27 3.38 -5.61
CA THR A 123 13.12 4.30 -6.39
C THR A 123 12.59 4.43 -7.83
N GLU A 124 12.26 3.32 -8.49
CA GLU A 124 11.64 3.35 -9.82
C GLU A 124 10.32 4.14 -9.82
N LEU A 125 9.47 3.96 -8.83
CA LEU A 125 8.20 4.71 -8.69
C LEU A 125 8.44 6.21 -8.52
N SER A 126 9.50 6.59 -7.80
CA SER A 126 9.90 8.00 -7.67
C SER A 126 10.31 8.58 -9.02
N GLU A 127 11.02 7.82 -9.85
CA GLU A 127 11.40 8.22 -11.21
C GLU A 127 10.18 8.34 -12.14
N TYR A 128 9.23 7.39 -12.08
CA TYR A 128 7.98 7.50 -12.83
C TYR A 128 7.21 8.77 -12.48
N ARG A 129 7.12 9.09 -11.19
CA ARG A 129 6.48 10.33 -10.72
C ARG A 129 7.17 11.56 -11.27
N LYS A 130 8.49 11.62 -11.18
CA LYS A 130 9.29 12.75 -11.70
C LYS A 130 9.05 12.92 -13.20
N LYS A 131 9.16 11.86 -13.99
CA LYS A 131 8.90 11.90 -15.43
C LYS A 131 7.50 12.40 -15.76
N HIS A 132 6.50 12.02 -14.98
CA HIS A 132 5.12 12.48 -15.20
C HIS A 132 4.97 13.96 -14.85
N ILE A 133 5.58 14.44 -13.76
CA ILE A 133 5.61 15.87 -13.40
C ILE A 133 6.30 16.69 -14.50
N ASP A 134 7.45 16.24 -14.98
CA ASP A 134 8.18 16.92 -16.06
C ASP A 134 7.31 17.03 -17.33
N ARG A 135 6.57 15.98 -17.70
CA ARG A 135 5.61 16.03 -18.84
C ARG A 135 4.51 17.08 -18.65
N ILE A 136 3.94 17.17 -17.46
CA ILE A 136 2.92 18.18 -17.13
C ILE A 136 3.51 19.58 -17.26
N GLN A 137 4.69 19.82 -16.70
CA GLN A 137 5.36 21.13 -16.72
C GLN A 137 5.76 21.57 -18.12
N MET A 138 6.17 20.65 -18.98
CA MET A 138 6.57 20.92 -20.35
C MET A 138 5.38 21.03 -21.33
N ALA A 139 4.15 20.95 -20.84
CA ALA A 139 2.93 20.87 -21.66
C ALA A 139 2.96 19.74 -22.72
N GLN A 140 3.73 18.69 -22.45
CA GLN A 140 3.84 17.50 -23.32
C GLN A 140 2.80 16.45 -22.95
N ASP A 141 2.03 16.70 -21.91
CA ASP A 141 0.96 15.80 -21.48
C ASP A 141 -0.34 16.17 -22.22
N ASN A 142 -0.80 15.25 -23.06
CA ASN A 142 -2.07 15.38 -23.78
C ASN A 142 -3.28 15.04 -22.91
N GLU A 143 -3.06 14.72 -21.65
CA GLU A 143 -4.11 14.40 -20.69
C GLU A 143 -4.72 15.67 -20.12
N THR A 144 -5.95 15.57 -19.66
CA THR A 144 -6.53 16.65 -18.86
C THR A 144 -5.74 16.79 -17.55
N PHE A 145 -5.62 18.02 -17.05
CA PHE A 145 -4.92 18.28 -15.78
C PHE A 145 -5.46 17.41 -14.64
N GLN A 146 -6.76 17.21 -14.57
CA GLN A 146 -7.41 16.35 -13.60
C GLN A 146 -6.96 14.90 -13.70
N LEU A 147 -6.90 14.34 -14.90
CA LEU A 147 -6.46 12.97 -15.12
C LEU A 147 -4.98 12.78 -14.77
N SER A 148 -4.15 13.77 -15.10
CA SER A 148 -2.74 13.81 -14.73
C SER A 148 -2.55 13.81 -13.21
N LEU A 149 -3.39 14.54 -12.45
CA LEU A 149 -3.37 14.52 -10.99
C LEU A 149 -3.80 13.17 -10.41
N VAL A 150 -4.84 12.54 -10.96
CA VAL A 150 -5.28 11.20 -10.54
C VAL A 150 -4.16 10.18 -10.75
N TYR A 151 -3.49 10.23 -11.90
CA TYR A 151 -2.37 9.33 -12.19
C TYR A 151 -1.17 9.57 -11.27
N LEU A 152 -0.81 10.84 -11.01
CA LEU A 152 0.26 11.21 -10.09
C LEU A 152 -0.03 10.72 -8.68
N ASN A 153 -1.27 10.86 -8.21
CA ASN A 153 -1.70 10.32 -6.92
C ASN A 153 -1.58 8.78 -6.89
N LEU A 154 -1.97 8.10 -7.97
CA LEU A 154 -1.85 6.65 -8.06
C LEU A 154 -0.40 6.17 -7.92
N LEU A 155 0.54 6.84 -8.57
CA LEU A 155 1.98 6.54 -8.45
C LEU A 155 2.49 6.79 -7.02
N GLN A 156 2.10 7.90 -6.41
CA GLN A 156 2.49 8.25 -5.05
C GLN A 156 1.98 7.24 -4.02
N GLU A 157 0.70 6.91 -4.07
CA GLU A 157 0.10 5.97 -3.13
C GLU A 157 0.64 4.54 -3.34
N SER A 158 0.99 4.17 -4.59
CA SER A 158 1.69 2.92 -4.89
C SER A 158 3.04 2.83 -4.14
N GLN A 159 3.81 3.90 -4.14
CA GLN A 159 5.09 3.96 -3.41
C GLN A 159 4.89 3.84 -1.90
N LEU A 160 3.92 4.57 -1.34
CA LEU A 160 3.58 4.51 0.09
C LEU A 160 3.05 3.14 0.51
N LEU A 161 2.33 2.45 -0.39
CA LEU A 161 1.82 1.10 -0.16
C LEU A 161 2.97 0.09 0.01
N ILE A 162 3.96 0.15 -0.87
CA ILE A 162 5.17 -0.69 -0.80
C ILE A 162 5.93 -0.40 0.48
N SER A 163 6.14 0.87 0.83
CA SER A 163 6.80 1.28 2.07
C SER A 163 6.08 0.75 3.32
N SER A 164 4.76 0.89 3.37
CA SER A 164 3.95 0.39 4.49
C SER A 164 4.06 -1.13 4.65
N MET A 165 4.03 -1.87 3.55
CA MET A 165 4.16 -3.33 3.57
C MET A 165 5.58 -3.76 3.98
N ARG A 166 6.63 -3.03 3.58
CA ARG A 166 8.00 -3.27 4.06
C ARG A 166 8.09 -3.14 5.58
N HIS A 167 7.48 -2.10 6.16
CA HIS A 167 7.43 -1.92 7.61
C HIS A 167 6.66 -3.04 8.30
N GLN A 168 5.52 -3.44 7.73
CA GLN A 168 4.72 -4.54 8.26
C GLN A 168 5.49 -5.87 8.23
N LEU A 169 6.20 -6.16 7.14
CA LEU A 169 7.00 -7.36 7.00
C LEU A 169 8.16 -7.42 8.03
N ARG A 170 8.85 -6.30 8.23
CA ARG A 170 9.89 -6.17 9.27
C ARG A 170 9.32 -6.37 10.67
N ALA A 171 8.18 -5.73 10.95
CA ALA A 171 7.51 -5.85 12.25
C ALA A 171 7.04 -7.28 12.51
N ALA A 172 6.46 -7.95 11.53
CA ALA A 172 6.00 -9.34 11.64
C ALA A 172 7.17 -10.31 11.94
N LYS A 173 8.31 -10.11 11.25
CA LYS A 173 9.52 -10.90 11.53
C LYS A 173 10.00 -10.69 12.97
N LYS A 174 10.14 -9.44 13.40
CA LYS A 174 10.62 -9.08 14.73
C LYS A 174 9.65 -9.51 15.85
N PHE A 175 8.35 -9.46 15.58
CA PHE A 175 7.36 -9.96 16.55
C PHE A 175 7.44 -11.46 16.76
N LYS A 176 7.89 -12.19 15.75
CA LYS A 176 8.03 -13.66 15.81
C LYS A 176 9.32 -14.11 16.48
N GLU A 177 10.42 -13.37 16.34
CA GLU A 177 11.71 -13.63 17.02
C GLU A 177 11.55 -13.48 18.52
#